data_625235875b67e66a8ec236b2e77d8945
#
_entry.id   625235875b67e66a8ec236b2e77d8945
#
_cell.length_a   1.000
_cell.length_b   1.000
_cell.length_c   1.000
_cell.angle_alpha   90.00
_cell.angle_beta   90.00
_cell.angle_gamma   90.00
#
_symmetry.space_group_name_H-M   'P 1'
#
loop_
_entity.id
_entity.type
_entity.pdbx_description
1 polymer ?
#
loop_
_entity_poly.entity_id
_entity_poly.type
_entity_poly.pdbx_seq_one_letter_code
_entity_poly.pdbx_strand_id
1 'polypeptide(L)'
;MNLLHMVISRLPFEWAQFEFMRNALLAVIIVAPLFALIGTLVVNNRMAFFSDAIGHASLTGLGLGVLLGLADPFWALIGFALLLGVGILALQRFTRSTMDTVISLSMCFSLALGVVLLSHGGGFNRFSSYLIGDLLSITPREIGRLLVTSVLVGGGLLLGYNRILLIGLNESLARSRGRSAWWPQLFFCAAIALVVTMNLGWVGILIINSLLVLPAAAARNIAHDARQYVFFAVGISLFCGVAGLIASFYANTATGATIVLVAMGCFLATLGVKGWKAKAG
;
A
#
# COMPACT_ATOMS: atom_id res chain seq x y z
N MET A 1 -16.20 9.01 -16.22
CA MET A 1 -16.21 9.69 -14.91
C MET A 1 -17.57 10.35 -14.63
N ASN A 2 -18.14 11.13 -15.55
CA ASN A 2 -19.42 11.82 -15.32
C ASN A 2 -20.62 10.91 -14.98
N LEU A 3 -20.69 9.69 -15.56
CA LEU A 3 -21.77 8.74 -15.25
C LEU A 3 -21.71 8.22 -13.81
N LEU A 4 -20.54 7.88 -13.27
CA LEU A 4 -20.38 7.41 -11.90
C LEU A 4 -20.69 8.52 -10.89
N HIS A 5 -20.24 9.76 -11.15
CA HIS A 5 -20.61 10.92 -10.34
C HIS A 5 -22.11 11.17 -10.34
N MET A 6 -22.79 10.97 -11.46
CA MET A 6 -24.24 11.15 -11.58
C MET A 6 -25.01 10.05 -10.83
N VAL A 7 -24.50 8.82 -10.81
CA VAL A 7 -25.11 7.71 -10.05
C VAL A 7 -24.95 7.94 -8.55
N ILE A 8 -23.75 8.32 -8.09
CA ILE A 8 -23.46 8.55 -6.67
C ILE A 8 -24.22 9.76 -6.14
N SER A 9 -24.36 10.84 -6.95
CA SER A 9 -25.11 12.05 -6.54
C SER A 9 -26.63 11.83 -6.37
N ARG A 10 -27.17 10.72 -6.88
CA ARG A 10 -28.59 10.33 -6.69
C ARG A 10 -28.84 9.59 -5.37
N LEU A 11 -27.79 9.23 -4.65
CA LEU A 11 -27.95 8.59 -3.35
C LEU A 11 -28.50 9.60 -2.32
N PRO A 12 -29.48 9.21 -1.48
CA PRO A 12 -30.14 10.09 -0.52
C PRO A 12 -29.29 10.36 0.73
N PHE A 13 -27.96 10.40 0.61
CA PHE A 13 -27.03 10.60 1.71
C PHE A 13 -26.35 11.95 1.59
N GLU A 14 -26.20 12.67 2.70
CA GLU A 14 -25.57 14.00 2.76
C GLU A 14 -24.15 14.01 2.18
N TRP A 15 -23.33 13.00 2.53
CA TRP A 15 -21.95 12.89 2.02
C TRP A 15 -21.85 12.75 0.49
N ALA A 16 -22.88 12.19 -0.16
CA ALA A 16 -22.89 11.99 -1.61
C ALA A 16 -23.06 13.31 -2.39
N GLN A 17 -23.50 14.38 -1.74
CA GLN A 17 -23.66 15.70 -2.36
C GLN A 17 -22.32 16.42 -2.54
N PHE A 18 -21.31 16.10 -1.73
CA PHE A 18 -20.00 16.75 -1.78
C PHE A 18 -19.10 16.11 -2.85
N GLU A 19 -18.52 16.94 -3.71
CA GLU A 19 -17.66 16.48 -4.81
C GLU A 19 -16.38 15.78 -4.30
N PHE A 20 -15.76 16.31 -3.25
CA PHE A 20 -14.57 15.72 -2.64
C PHE A 20 -14.84 14.31 -2.09
N MET A 21 -16.02 14.07 -1.49
CA MET A 21 -16.39 12.74 -0.99
C MET A 21 -16.61 11.72 -2.11
N ARG A 22 -17.20 12.17 -3.23
CA ARG A 22 -17.38 11.30 -4.41
C ARG A 22 -16.03 10.92 -5.02
N ASN A 23 -15.11 11.88 -5.13
CA ASN A 23 -13.75 11.64 -5.62
C ASN A 23 -13.00 10.68 -4.70
N ALA A 24 -13.04 10.90 -3.38
CA ALA A 24 -12.42 10.03 -2.39
C ALA A 24 -13.01 8.60 -2.43
N LEU A 25 -14.33 8.46 -2.56
CA LEU A 25 -14.98 7.16 -2.68
C LEU A 25 -14.54 6.41 -3.93
N LEU A 26 -14.48 7.08 -5.09
CA LEU A 26 -13.99 6.48 -6.33
C LEU A 26 -12.53 6.05 -6.21
N ALA A 27 -11.69 6.87 -5.59
CA ALA A 27 -10.30 6.52 -5.33
C ALA A 27 -10.18 5.27 -4.44
N VAL A 28 -10.96 5.20 -3.36
CA VAL A 28 -10.98 4.03 -2.47
C VAL A 28 -11.44 2.78 -3.20
N ILE A 29 -12.50 2.85 -4.01
CA ILE A 29 -13.00 1.70 -4.78
C ILE A 29 -11.95 1.17 -5.77
N ILE A 30 -11.15 2.05 -6.36
CA ILE A 30 -10.09 1.66 -7.30
C ILE A 30 -8.87 1.10 -6.57
N VAL A 31 -8.44 1.75 -5.48
CA VAL A 31 -7.17 1.42 -4.83
C VAL A 31 -7.28 0.26 -3.84
N ALA A 32 -8.42 0.10 -3.15
CA ALA A 32 -8.58 -0.93 -2.13
C ALA A 32 -8.39 -2.36 -2.67
N PRO A 33 -8.92 -2.75 -3.86
CA PRO A 33 -8.64 -4.05 -4.46
C PRO A 33 -7.16 -4.24 -4.81
N LEU A 34 -6.49 -3.20 -5.31
CA LEU A 34 -5.07 -3.26 -5.63
C LEU A 34 -4.23 -3.45 -4.36
N PHE A 35 -4.50 -2.68 -3.32
CA PHE A 35 -3.79 -2.81 -2.03
C PHE A 35 -4.04 -4.17 -1.39
N ALA A 36 -5.27 -4.68 -1.44
CA ALA A 36 -5.57 -6.02 -0.94
C ALA A 36 -4.81 -7.11 -1.70
N LEU A 37 -4.76 -7.03 -3.04
CA LEU A 37 -4.02 -7.98 -3.87
C LEU A 37 -2.51 -7.96 -3.52
N ILE A 38 -1.90 -6.78 -3.47
CA ILE A 38 -0.51 -6.61 -3.04
C ILE A 38 -0.32 -7.12 -1.62
N GLY A 39 -1.24 -6.77 -0.72
CA GLY A 39 -1.20 -7.13 0.69
C GLY A 39 -1.19 -8.63 0.94
N THR A 40 -1.96 -9.42 0.17
CA THR A 40 -1.92 -10.89 0.27
C THR A 40 -0.53 -11.45 -0.03
N LEU A 41 0.16 -10.88 -1.02
CA LEU A 41 1.52 -11.26 -1.38
C LEU A 41 2.54 -10.75 -0.35
N VAL A 42 2.39 -9.52 0.14
CA VAL A 42 3.26 -8.90 1.16
C VAL A 42 3.23 -9.70 2.45
N VAL A 43 2.04 -10.03 2.97
CA VAL A 43 1.87 -10.83 4.20
C VAL A 43 2.43 -12.23 4.03
N ASN A 44 2.23 -12.84 2.85
CA ASN A 44 2.74 -14.17 2.55
C ASN A 44 4.26 -14.22 2.43
N ASN A 45 4.88 -13.19 1.87
CA ASN A 45 6.34 -13.08 1.70
C ASN A 45 7.04 -12.50 2.94
N ARG A 46 6.34 -12.24 4.05
CA ARG A 46 6.87 -11.64 5.28
C ARG A 46 7.53 -10.29 5.02
N MET A 47 6.88 -9.44 4.24
CA MET A 47 7.36 -8.12 3.83
C MET A 47 6.42 -7.00 4.32
N ALA A 48 5.77 -7.18 5.47
CA ALA A 48 4.73 -6.26 5.95
C ALA A 48 5.23 -4.81 6.10
N PHE A 49 6.48 -4.61 6.47
CA PHE A 49 7.10 -3.29 6.60
C PHE A 49 7.72 -2.73 5.32
N PHE A 50 7.64 -3.46 4.19
CA PHE A 50 8.28 -3.02 2.95
C PHE A 50 7.62 -1.74 2.39
N SER A 51 6.29 -1.66 2.38
CA SER A 51 5.56 -0.46 1.96
C SER A 51 5.87 0.75 2.85
N ASP A 52 6.05 0.52 4.15
CA ASP A 52 6.42 1.56 5.10
C ASP A 52 7.85 2.08 4.85
N ALA A 53 8.79 1.17 4.64
CA ALA A 53 10.17 1.52 4.27
C ALA A 53 10.23 2.34 2.97
N ILE A 54 9.46 1.95 1.94
CA ILE A 54 9.36 2.70 0.68
C ILE A 54 8.71 4.07 0.90
N GLY A 55 7.66 4.15 1.72
CA GLY A 55 6.99 5.40 2.05
C GLY A 55 7.96 6.40 2.72
N HIS A 56 8.72 5.96 3.71
CA HIS A 56 9.74 6.79 4.36
C HIS A 56 10.92 7.11 3.44
N ALA A 57 11.33 6.19 2.57
CA ALA A 57 12.34 6.42 1.54
C ALA A 57 11.96 7.51 0.55
N SER A 58 10.68 7.70 0.34
CA SER A 58 10.16 8.75 -0.54
C SER A 58 10.59 10.16 -0.09
N LEU A 59 10.72 10.39 1.23
CA LEU A 59 11.28 11.65 1.75
C LEU A 59 12.74 11.86 1.32
N THR A 60 13.54 10.79 1.34
CA THR A 60 14.93 10.82 0.89
C THR A 60 15.01 11.12 -0.61
N GLY A 61 14.18 10.44 -1.40
CA GLY A 61 14.08 10.72 -2.83
C GLY A 61 13.70 12.17 -3.14
N LEU A 62 12.73 12.70 -2.38
CA LEU A 62 12.29 14.08 -2.46
C LEU A 62 13.42 15.07 -2.10
N GLY A 63 14.14 14.81 -0.98
CA GLY A 63 15.30 15.58 -0.55
C GLY A 63 16.42 15.59 -1.60
N LEU A 64 16.71 14.44 -2.20
CA LEU A 64 17.66 14.34 -3.32
C LEU A 64 17.21 15.13 -4.53
N GLY A 65 15.93 15.06 -4.90
CA GLY A 65 15.38 15.82 -6.02
C GLY A 65 15.52 17.33 -5.84
N VAL A 66 15.26 17.82 -4.63
CA VAL A 66 15.42 19.25 -4.27
C VAL A 66 16.90 19.67 -4.32
N LEU A 67 17.81 18.86 -3.75
CA LEU A 67 19.24 19.16 -3.77
C LEU A 67 19.84 19.14 -5.17
N LEU A 68 19.35 18.26 -6.04
CA LEU A 68 19.76 18.20 -7.45
C LEU A 68 19.12 19.29 -8.32
N GLY A 69 18.25 20.13 -7.75
CA GLY A 69 17.57 21.21 -8.48
C GLY A 69 16.63 20.71 -9.58
N LEU A 70 16.05 19.50 -9.42
CA LEU A 70 15.13 18.95 -10.41
C LEU A 70 13.84 19.79 -10.47
N ALA A 71 13.37 20.07 -11.67
CA ALA A 71 12.13 20.81 -11.90
C ALA A 71 10.90 20.10 -11.26
N ASP A 72 10.90 18.77 -11.28
CA ASP A 72 9.90 17.94 -10.62
C ASP A 72 10.58 16.88 -9.75
N PRO A 73 10.64 17.08 -8.42
CA PRO A 73 11.24 16.12 -7.48
C PRO A 73 10.56 14.75 -7.44
N PHE A 74 9.37 14.62 -8.02
CA PHE A 74 8.60 13.38 -8.07
C PHE A 74 9.34 12.23 -8.76
N TRP A 75 10.14 12.54 -9.80
CA TRP A 75 10.95 11.54 -10.47
C TRP A 75 12.10 11.00 -9.61
N ALA A 76 12.70 11.87 -8.80
CA ALA A 76 13.73 11.44 -7.83
C ALA A 76 13.13 10.56 -6.73
N LEU A 77 11.90 10.85 -6.30
CA LEU A 77 11.14 10.05 -5.33
C LEU A 77 10.93 8.63 -5.87
N ILE A 78 10.41 8.46 -7.08
CA ILE A 78 10.22 7.14 -7.71
C ILE A 78 11.56 6.43 -7.91
N GLY A 79 12.56 7.13 -8.45
CA GLY A 79 13.89 6.56 -8.71
C GLY A 79 14.54 6.02 -7.44
N PHE A 80 14.51 6.79 -6.34
CA PHE A 80 15.07 6.37 -5.07
C PHE A 80 14.29 5.21 -4.44
N ALA A 81 12.98 5.22 -4.52
CA ALA A 81 12.12 4.14 -4.03
C ALA A 81 12.41 2.80 -4.75
N LEU A 82 12.57 2.84 -6.08
CA LEU A 82 12.95 1.67 -6.87
C LEU A 82 14.37 1.19 -6.52
N LEU A 83 15.33 2.12 -6.39
CA LEU A 83 16.70 1.82 -5.99
C LEU A 83 16.75 1.18 -4.60
N LEU A 84 15.99 1.70 -3.64
CA LEU A 84 15.90 1.11 -2.31
C LEU A 84 15.28 -0.29 -2.36
N GLY A 85 14.21 -0.49 -3.13
CA GLY A 85 13.59 -1.81 -3.30
C GLY A 85 14.56 -2.86 -3.85
N VAL A 86 15.35 -2.50 -4.87
CA VAL A 86 16.43 -3.35 -5.40
C VAL A 86 17.51 -3.56 -4.36
N GLY A 87 17.91 -2.50 -3.65
CA GLY A 87 18.91 -2.55 -2.58
C GLY A 87 18.54 -3.51 -1.45
N ILE A 88 17.28 -3.50 -1.01
CA ILE A 88 16.74 -4.42 0.01
C ILE A 88 16.89 -5.87 -0.45
N LEU A 89 16.49 -6.18 -1.69
CA LEU A 89 16.63 -7.53 -2.25
C LEU A 89 18.08 -7.97 -2.39
N ALA A 90 18.97 -7.07 -2.82
CA ALA A 90 20.39 -7.34 -2.92
C ALA A 90 21.00 -7.59 -1.53
N LEU A 91 20.73 -6.69 -0.58
CA LEU A 91 21.24 -6.78 0.79
C LEU A 91 20.80 -8.05 1.50
N GLN A 92 19.53 -8.47 1.34
CA GLN A 92 19.02 -9.73 1.88
C GLN A 92 19.83 -10.94 1.39
N ARG A 93 20.21 -10.94 0.12
CA ARG A 93 21.02 -12.05 -0.45
C ARG A 93 22.44 -12.09 0.08
N PHE A 94 23.05 -10.91 0.28
CA PHE A 94 24.41 -10.82 0.81
C PHE A 94 24.50 -11.17 2.29
N THR A 95 23.54 -10.68 3.08
CA THR A 95 23.61 -10.81 4.56
C THR A 95 23.01 -12.11 5.08
N ARG A 96 22.22 -12.85 4.26
CA ARG A 96 21.43 -14.01 4.69
C ARG A 96 20.49 -13.73 5.88
N SER A 97 20.24 -12.45 6.17
CA SER A 97 19.33 -12.00 7.23
C SER A 97 17.88 -12.21 6.83
N THR A 98 16.98 -12.15 7.82
CA THR A 98 15.53 -12.20 7.53
C THR A 98 15.12 -10.96 6.73
N MET A 99 14.09 -11.09 5.90
CA MET A 99 13.60 -9.98 5.08
C MET A 99 13.19 -8.78 5.94
N ASP A 100 12.50 -9.01 7.06
CA ASP A 100 12.08 -7.96 7.99
C ASP A 100 13.25 -7.18 8.58
N THR A 101 14.36 -7.86 8.92
CA THR A 101 15.57 -7.21 9.43
C THR A 101 16.18 -6.27 8.39
N VAL A 102 16.30 -6.75 7.14
CA VAL A 102 16.87 -5.93 6.05
C VAL A 102 15.99 -4.74 5.73
N ILE A 103 14.67 -4.94 5.71
CA ILE A 103 13.70 -3.85 5.49
C ILE A 103 13.85 -2.79 6.59
N SER A 104 13.91 -3.22 7.88
CA SER A 104 14.03 -2.30 9.01
C SER A 104 15.32 -1.50 8.97
N LEU A 105 16.47 -2.14 8.67
CA LEU A 105 17.76 -1.45 8.53
C LEU A 105 17.72 -0.43 7.38
N SER A 106 17.17 -0.83 6.23
CA SER A 106 17.06 0.05 5.06
C SER A 106 16.12 1.23 5.30
N MET A 107 15.04 1.01 6.06
CA MET A 107 14.10 2.05 6.47
C MET A 107 14.78 3.07 7.40
N CYS A 108 15.50 2.60 8.45
CA CYS A 108 16.22 3.49 9.36
C CYS A 108 17.28 4.31 8.61
N PHE A 109 18.07 3.67 7.74
CA PHE A 109 19.06 4.36 6.91
C PHE A 109 18.40 5.41 6.00
N SER A 110 17.37 5.03 5.29
CA SER A 110 16.67 5.91 4.37
C SER A 110 16.02 7.10 5.09
N LEU A 111 15.35 6.85 6.22
CA LEU A 111 14.74 7.92 7.01
C LEU A 111 15.79 8.91 7.54
N ALA A 112 16.89 8.41 8.11
CA ALA A 112 17.98 9.24 8.61
C ALA A 112 18.60 10.10 7.50
N LEU A 113 18.86 9.49 6.33
CA LEU A 113 19.38 10.20 5.17
C LEU A 113 18.40 11.28 4.69
N GLY A 114 17.11 10.96 4.59
CA GLY A 114 16.06 11.91 4.19
C GLY A 114 15.98 13.13 5.13
N VAL A 115 16.02 12.90 6.45
CA VAL A 115 16.00 13.97 7.44
C VAL A 115 17.25 14.86 7.30
N VAL A 116 18.43 14.28 7.12
CA VAL A 116 19.68 15.04 6.93
C VAL A 116 19.61 15.89 5.67
N LEU A 117 19.18 15.34 4.54
CA LEU A 117 19.07 16.04 3.28
C LEU A 117 18.07 17.19 3.34
N LEU A 118 16.89 16.95 3.91
CA LEU A 118 15.84 17.98 4.03
C LEU A 118 16.19 19.06 5.05
N SER A 119 16.95 18.73 6.12
CA SER A 119 17.43 19.71 7.10
C SER A 119 18.39 20.70 6.47
N HIS A 120 19.24 20.23 5.56
CA HIS A 120 20.19 21.10 4.84
C HIS A 120 19.49 22.08 3.88
N GLY A 121 18.37 21.64 3.27
CA GLY A 121 17.59 22.45 2.31
C GLY A 121 16.46 23.29 2.93
N GLY A 122 16.25 23.28 4.25
CA GLY A 122 15.16 24.03 4.93
C GLY A 122 13.73 23.56 4.57
N GLY A 123 13.59 22.40 3.92
CA GLY A 123 12.34 21.94 3.31
C GLY A 123 11.51 20.97 4.14
N PHE A 124 11.95 20.58 5.35
CA PHE A 124 11.30 19.50 6.10
C PHE A 124 9.79 19.74 6.33
N ASN A 125 9.41 20.93 6.76
CA ASN A 125 8.01 21.27 7.03
C ASN A 125 7.13 21.27 5.77
N ARG A 126 7.72 21.59 4.60
CA ARG A 126 7.01 21.62 3.33
C ARG A 126 6.66 20.22 2.81
N PHE A 127 7.45 19.21 3.17
CA PHE A 127 7.32 17.85 2.67
C PHE A 127 6.73 16.87 3.67
N SER A 128 6.55 17.27 4.94
CA SER A 128 5.89 16.45 5.96
C SER A 128 4.44 16.11 5.62
N SER A 129 3.76 16.95 4.82
CA SER A 129 2.40 16.71 4.33
C SER A 129 2.28 15.44 3.47
N TYR A 130 3.34 15.05 2.76
CA TYR A 130 3.35 13.80 1.99
C TYR A 130 3.25 12.54 2.87
N LEU A 131 3.66 12.61 4.14
CA LEU A 131 3.57 11.49 5.06
C LEU A 131 2.13 11.25 5.56
N ILE A 132 1.39 12.34 5.76
CA ILE A 132 0.04 12.29 6.32
C ILE A 132 -0.97 11.95 5.22
N GLY A 133 -0.78 12.51 4.02
CA GLY A 133 -1.71 12.41 2.91
C GLY A 133 -3.04 13.14 3.19
N ASP A 134 -3.76 13.45 2.14
CA ASP A 134 -5.13 13.99 2.24
C ASP A 134 -6.02 13.35 1.16
N LEU A 135 -6.69 12.27 1.55
CA LEU A 135 -7.58 11.51 0.67
C LEU A 135 -8.73 12.37 0.11
N LEU A 136 -9.14 13.42 0.83
CA LEU A 136 -10.24 14.28 0.42
C LEU A 136 -9.84 15.31 -0.63
N SER A 137 -8.53 15.57 -0.78
CA SER A 137 -7.99 16.53 -1.77
C SER A 137 -7.79 15.94 -3.16
N ILE A 138 -8.10 14.65 -3.36
CA ILE A 138 -7.84 13.94 -4.62
C ILE A 138 -8.59 14.58 -5.81
N THR A 139 -7.85 14.84 -6.88
CA THR A 139 -8.37 15.43 -8.10
C THR A 139 -8.81 14.37 -9.12
N PRO A 140 -9.73 14.71 -10.07
CA PRO A 140 -10.13 13.80 -11.13
C PRO A 140 -8.96 13.30 -12.02
N ARG A 141 -7.92 14.12 -12.18
CA ARG A 141 -6.71 13.75 -12.93
C ARG A 141 -5.91 12.67 -12.20
N GLU A 142 -5.82 12.77 -10.88
CA GLU A 142 -5.16 11.77 -10.04
C GLU A 142 -5.92 10.46 -10.01
N ILE A 143 -7.26 10.49 -9.99
CA ILE A 143 -8.10 9.29 -10.10
C ILE A 143 -7.83 8.59 -11.45
N GLY A 144 -7.67 9.33 -12.53
CA GLY A 144 -7.29 8.75 -13.83
C GLY A 144 -5.92 8.06 -13.81
N ARG A 145 -4.91 8.70 -13.22
CA ARG A 145 -3.57 8.10 -13.03
C ARG A 145 -3.63 6.85 -12.15
N LEU A 146 -4.40 6.90 -11.09
CA LEU A 146 -4.64 5.78 -10.18
C LEU A 146 -5.27 4.59 -10.90
N LEU A 147 -6.29 4.82 -11.73
CA LEU A 147 -6.93 3.76 -12.50
C LEU A 147 -5.93 3.09 -13.44
N VAL A 148 -5.15 3.87 -14.18
CA VAL A 148 -4.12 3.33 -15.10
C VAL A 148 -3.09 2.52 -14.32
N THR A 149 -2.57 3.05 -13.21
CA THR A 149 -1.61 2.34 -12.37
C THR A 149 -2.20 1.04 -11.81
N SER A 150 -3.45 1.09 -11.32
CA SER A 150 -4.13 -0.08 -10.75
C SER A 150 -4.34 -1.18 -11.79
N VAL A 151 -4.70 -0.81 -13.02
CA VAL A 151 -4.89 -1.79 -14.10
C VAL A 151 -3.55 -2.38 -14.54
N LEU A 152 -2.53 -1.56 -14.74
CA LEU A 152 -1.21 -2.02 -15.20
C LEU A 152 -0.53 -2.91 -14.14
N VAL A 153 -0.41 -2.40 -12.91
CA VAL A 153 0.26 -3.12 -11.83
C VAL A 153 -0.59 -4.30 -11.36
N GLY A 154 -1.89 -4.11 -11.17
CA GLY A 154 -2.80 -5.18 -10.76
C GLY A 154 -2.85 -6.31 -11.80
N GLY A 155 -2.96 -5.98 -13.10
CA GLY A 155 -2.89 -6.95 -14.19
C GLY A 155 -1.57 -7.72 -14.23
N GLY A 156 -0.43 -7.00 -14.11
CA GLY A 156 0.89 -7.63 -14.03
C GLY A 156 1.05 -8.55 -12.81
N LEU A 157 0.54 -8.12 -11.65
CA LEU A 157 0.57 -8.94 -10.44
C LEU A 157 -0.33 -10.17 -10.54
N LEU A 158 -1.51 -10.06 -11.15
CA LEU A 158 -2.39 -11.21 -11.36
C LEU A 158 -1.73 -12.28 -12.26
N LEU A 159 -1.04 -11.86 -13.32
CA LEU A 159 -0.26 -12.77 -14.18
C LEU A 159 0.90 -13.44 -13.44
N GLY A 160 1.57 -12.72 -12.54
CA GLY A 160 2.68 -13.21 -11.72
C GLY A 160 2.28 -13.83 -10.38
N TYR A 161 1.00 -13.75 -9.97
CA TYR A 161 0.53 -14.04 -8.63
C TYR A 161 0.99 -15.39 -8.09
N ASN A 162 0.72 -16.46 -8.83
CA ASN A 162 1.07 -17.82 -8.43
C ASN A 162 2.57 -18.03 -8.24
N ARG A 163 3.40 -17.32 -9.03
CA ARG A 163 4.86 -17.43 -8.92
C ARG A 163 5.37 -16.73 -7.66
N ILE A 164 4.89 -15.51 -7.41
CA ILE A 164 5.28 -14.71 -6.23
C ILE A 164 4.77 -15.41 -4.95
N LEU A 165 3.53 -15.93 -4.97
CA LEU A 165 2.96 -16.69 -3.88
C LEU A 165 3.78 -17.94 -3.54
N LEU A 166 4.18 -18.71 -4.55
CA LEU A 166 5.00 -19.93 -4.38
C LEU A 166 6.38 -19.61 -3.76
N ILE A 167 7.02 -18.52 -4.19
CA ILE A 167 8.31 -18.08 -3.65
C ILE A 167 8.16 -17.74 -2.17
N GLY A 168 7.11 -17.03 -1.78
CA GLY A 168 6.84 -16.67 -0.39
C GLY A 168 6.54 -17.88 0.52
N LEU A 169 5.93 -18.94 -0.03
CA LEU A 169 5.65 -20.17 0.72
C LEU A 169 6.90 -21.03 0.89
N ASN A 170 7.67 -21.22 -0.17
CA ASN A 170 8.88 -22.06 -0.14
C ASN A 170 9.83 -21.73 -1.29
N GLU A 171 10.85 -20.93 -1.01
CA GLU A 171 11.85 -20.52 -1.98
C GLU A 171 12.66 -21.72 -2.51
N SER A 172 12.93 -22.73 -1.69
CA SER A 172 13.68 -23.92 -2.11
C SER A 172 12.92 -24.75 -3.15
N LEU A 173 11.59 -24.86 -3.00
CA LEU A 173 10.73 -25.50 -4.00
C LEU A 173 10.66 -24.71 -5.30
N ALA A 174 10.69 -23.38 -5.24
CA ALA A 174 10.74 -22.55 -6.43
C ALA A 174 12.05 -22.73 -7.21
N ARG A 175 13.16 -22.82 -6.49
CA ARG A 175 14.50 -23.07 -7.06
C ARG A 175 14.64 -24.48 -7.65
N SER A 176 14.13 -25.53 -7.00
CA SER A 176 14.19 -26.90 -7.48
C SER A 176 13.49 -27.13 -8.81
N ARG A 177 12.51 -26.29 -9.15
CA ARG A 177 11.82 -26.27 -10.44
C ARG A 177 12.58 -25.50 -11.54
N GLY A 178 13.85 -25.17 -11.33
CA GLY A 178 14.72 -24.49 -12.30
C GLY A 178 14.34 -23.03 -12.57
N ARG A 179 13.52 -22.41 -11.73
CA ARG A 179 13.05 -21.04 -11.91
C ARG A 179 13.79 -20.08 -11.00
N SER A 180 14.41 -19.06 -11.57
CA SER A 180 15.00 -17.98 -10.81
C SER A 180 13.90 -17.25 -10.01
N ALA A 181 14.09 -17.14 -8.68
CA ALA A 181 13.20 -16.36 -7.81
C ALA A 181 13.44 -14.84 -7.95
N TRP A 182 14.59 -14.44 -8.56
CA TRP A 182 15.01 -13.04 -8.63
C TRP A 182 14.04 -12.13 -9.39
N TRP A 183 13.70 -12.49 -10.62
CA TRP A 183 12.88 -11.66 -11.48
C TRP A 183 11.45 -11.43 -10.93
N PRO A 184 10.73 -12.47 -10.45
CA PRO A 184 9.44 -12.26 -9.82
C PRO A 184 9.49 -11.41 -8.54
N GLN A 185 10.53 -11.60 -7.70
CA GLN A 185 10.73 -10.78 -6.51
C GLN A 185 11.05 -9.33 -6.86
N LEU A 186 11.94 -9.10 -7.85
CA LEU A 186 12.27 -7.77 -8.34
C LEU A 186 11.03 -7.05 -8.88
N PHE A 187 10.27 -7.73 -9.73
CA PHE A 187 9.02 -7.20 -10.26
C PHE A 187 8.04 -6.84 -9.13
N PHE A 188 7.90 -7.70 -8.12
CA PHE A 188 7.01 -7.48 -6.99
C PHE A 188 7.46 -6.27 -6.15
N CYS A 189 8.75 -6.17 -5.81
CA CYS A 189 9.27 -5.01 -5.08
C CYS A 189 9.12 -3.71 -5.88
N ALA A 190 9.39 -3.74 -7.18
CA ALA A 190 9.21 -2.60 -8.07
C ALA A 190 7.73 -2.18 -8.17
N ALA A 191 6.80 -3.15 -8.24
CA ALA A 191 5.37 -2.91 -8.25
C ALA A 191 4.90 -2.23 -6.96
N ILE A 192 5.35 -2.71 -5.79
CA ILE A 192 5.03 -2.06 -4.51
C ILE A 192 5.62 -0.65 -4.46
N ALA A 193 6.91 -0.48 -4.80
CA ALA A 193 7.56 0.82 -4.78
C ALA A 193 6.82 1.83 -5.66
N LEU A 194 6.43 1.45 -6.87
CA LEU A 194 5.69 2.29 -7.79
C LEU A 194 4.29 2.64 -7.27
N VAL A 195 3.54 1.65 -6.75
CA VAL A 195 2.20 1.89 -6.21
C VAL A 195 2.24 2.76 -4.97
N VAL A 196 3.17 2.52 -4.05
CA VAL A 196 3.30 3.32 -2.83
C VAL A 196 3.67 4.76 -3.18
N THR A 197 4.69 4.97 -4.01
CA THR A 197 5.17 6.31 -4.34
C THR A 197 4.15 7.13 -5.13
N MET A 198 3.44 6.51 -6.07
CA MET A 198 2.41 7.21 -6.85
C MET A 198 1.18 7.61 -6.04
N ASN A 199 0.90 6.88 -4.95
CA ASN A 199 -0.27 7.14 -4.11
C ASN A 199 0.05 7.93 -2.83
N LEU A 200 1.34 8.18 -2.56
CA LEU A 200 1.79 8.76 -1.30
C LEU A 200 1.18 10.14 -1.02
N GLY A 201 1.13 11.02 -2.02
CA GLY A 201 0.75 12.43 -1.84
C GLY A 201 -0.68 12.63 -1.38
N TRP A 202 -1.61 11.77 -1.80
CA TRP A 202 -3.03 11.90 -1.50
C TRP A 202 -3.57 10.81 -0.56
N VAL A 203 -3.02 9.59 -0.58
CA VAL A 203 -3.40 8.54 0.39
C VAL A 203 -2.66 8.69 1.71
N GLY A 204 -1.37 9.00 1.66
CA GLY A 204 -0.48 8.99 2.82
C GLY A 204 -0.01 7.58 3.23
N ILE A 205 1.12 7.52 3.93
CA ILE A 205 1.74 6.26 4.34
C ILE A 205 0.81 5.44 5.24
N LEU A 206 0.11 6.11 6.17
CA LEU A 206 -0.74 5.46 7.16
C LEU A 206 -1.84 4.62 6.52
N ILE A 207 -2.55 5.18 5.54
CA ILE A 207 -3.64 4.47 4.84
C ILE A 207 -3.08 3.37 3.94
N ILE A 208 -1.99 3.66 3.21
CA ILE A 208 -1.35 2.68 2.33
C ILE A 208 -1.00 1.42 3.12
N ASN A 209 -0.28 1.57 4.24
CA ASN A 209 0.16 0.44 5.05
C ASN A 209 -1.03 -0.29 5.68
N SER A 210 -2.03 0.43 6.17
CA SER A 210 -3.19 -0.19 6.81
C SER A 210 -4.06 -0.96 5.83
N LEU A 211 -4.40 -0.40 4.67
CA LEU A 211 -5.22 -1.07 3.66
C LEU A 211 -4.46 -2.20 2.94
N LEU A 212 -3.14 -2.16 2.96
CA LEU A 212 -2.30 -3.20 2.38
C LEU A 212 -2.16 -4.39 3.35
N VAL A 213 -1.88 -4.16 4.62
CA VAL A 213 -1.53 -5.23 5.57
C VAL A 213 -2.76 -5.77 6.33
N LEU A 214 -3.59 -4.88 6.92
CA LEU A 214 -4.66 -5.30 7.83
C LEU A 214 -5.76 -6.15 7.16
N PRO A 215 -6.30 -5.78 5.97
CA PRO A 215 -7.30 -6.62 5.30
C PRO A 215 -6.75 -7.98 4.89
N ALA A 216 -5.49 -8.02 4.43
CA ALA A 216 -4.83 -9.27 4.10
C ALA A 216 -4.62 -10.15 5.35
N ALA A 217 -4.17 -9.58 6.47
CA ALA A 217 -4.01 -10.29 7.73
C ALA A 217 -5.38 -10.80 8.26
N ALA A 218 -6.43 -9.99 8.16
CA ALA A 218 -7.79 -10.37 8.54
C ALA A 218 -8.32 -11.53 7.68
N ALA A 219 -8.14 -11.43 6.36
CA ALA A 219 -8.55 -12.49 5.43
C ALA A 219 -7.81 -13.80 5.68
N ARG A 220 -6.53 -13.76 6.06
CA ARG A 220 -5.74 -14.96 6.40
C ARG A 220 -6.30 -15.74 7.61
N ASN A 221 -7.03 -15.07 8.50
CA ASN A 221 -7.65 -15.73 9.65
C ASN A 221 -8.83 -16.63 9.28
N ILE A 222 -9.51 -16.32 8.16
CA ILE A 222 -10.77 -16.96 7.77
C ILE A 222 -10.71 -17.73 6.45
N ALA A 223 -9.68 -17.49 5.63
CA ALA A 223 -9.51 -18.15 4.34
C ALA A 223 -8.93 -19.55 4.49
N HIS A 224 -9.41 -20.48 3.66
CA HIS A 224 -8.95 -21.88 3.60
C HIS A 224 -8.04 -22.13 2.38
N ASP A 225 -8.20 -21.37 1.32
CA ASP A 225 -7.39 -21.49 0.10
C ASP A 225 -6.93 -20.11 -0.44
N ALA A 226 -6.01 -20.11 -1.42
CA ALA A 226 -5.44 -18.90 -1.97
C ALA A 226 -6.48 -18.01 -2.69
N ARG A 227 -7.53 -18.59 -3.30
CA ARG A 227 -8.58 -17.82 -4.00
C ARG A 227 -9.49 -17.13 -3.00
N GLN A 228 -9.92 -17.86 -1.95
CA GLN A 228 -10.69 -17.28 -0.85
C GLN A 228 -9.90 -16.20 -0.13
N TYR A 229 -8.58 -16.40 0.02
CA TYR A 229 -7.70 -15.41 0.64
C TYR A 229 -7.74 -14.06 -0.08
N VAL A 230 -7.56 -14.06 -1.40
CA VAL A 230 -7.63 -12.82 -2.20
C VAL A 230 -9.04 -12.23 -2.16
N PHE A 231 -10.08 -13.06 -2.32
CA PHE A 231 -11.46 -12.60 -2.34
C PHE A 231 -11.85 -11.92 -1.02
N PHE A 232 -11.56 -12.55 0.12
CA PHE A 232 -11.82 -11.96 1.43
C PHE A 232 -10.97 -10.72 1.69
N ALA A 233 -9.69 -10.72 1.29
CA ALA A 233 -8.84 -9.55 1.43
C ALA A 233 -9.40 -8.35 0.67
N VAL A 234 -9.84 -8.52 -0.58
CA VAL A 234 -10.46 -7.46 -1.39
C VAL A 234 -11.78 -7.00 -0.76
N GLY A 235 -12.64 -7.92 -0.33
CA GLY A 235 -13.92 -7.59 0.30
C GLY A 235 -13.73 -6.79 1.60
N ILE A 236 -12.82 -7.23 2.48
CA ILE A 236 -12.50 -6.53 3.72
C ILE A 236 -11.86 -5.16 3.44
N SER A 237 -10.95 -5.07 2.47
CA SER A 237 -10.31 -3.79 2.11
C SER A 237 -11.31 -2.77 1.59
N LEU A 238 -12.21 -3.17 0.70
CA LEU A 238 -13.30 -2.32 0.20
C LEU A 238 -14.22 -1.88 1.34
N PHE A 239 -14.63 -2.82 2.19
CA PHE A 239 -15.47 -2.51 3.34
C PHE A 239 -14.79 -1.51 4.29
N CYS A 240 -13.53 -1.76 4.66
CA CYS A 240 -12.78 -0.87 5.56
C CYS A 240 -12.57 0.52 4.96
N GLY A 241 -12.24 0.59 3.67
CA GLY A 241 -12.03 1.86 2.97
C GLY A 241 -13.31 2.68 2.89
N VAL A 242 -14.42 2.07 2.46
CA VAL A 242 -15.72 2.75 2.31
C VAL A 242 -16.31 3.09 3.67
N ALA A 243 -16.38 2.14 4.60
CA ALA A 243 -16.94 2.36 5.93
C ALA A 243 -16.12 3.39 6.72
N GLY A 244 -14.78 3.33 6.65
CA GLY A 244 -13.89 4.30 7.29
C GLY A 244 -14.04 5.69 6.71
N LEU A 245 -14.17 5.83 5.38
CA LEU A 245 -14.41 7.11 4.71
C LEU A 245 -15.74 7.74 5.17
N ILE A 246 -16.82 6.96 5.16
CA ILE A 246 -18.15 7.43 5.57
C ILE A 246 -18.17 7.76 7.07
N ALA A 247 -17.58 6.90 7.91
CA ALA A 247 -17.49 7.14 9.35
C ALA A 247 -16.70 8.42 9.67
N SER A 248 -15.60 8.69 8.96
CA SER A 248 -14.81 9.91 9.16
C SER A 248 -15.60 11.18 8.85
N PHE A 249 -16.46 11.14 7.84
CA PHE A 249 -17.33 12.25 7.48
C PHE A 249 -18.31 12.61 8.60
N TYR A 250 -19.04 11.61 9.13
CA TYR A 250 -20.00 11.86 10.21
C TYR A 250 -19.35 12.17 11.56
N ALA A 251 -18.18 11.59 11.83
CA ALA A 251 -17.44 11.82 13.07
C ALA A 251 -16.53 13.07 13.04
N ASN A 252 -16.41 13.76 11.90
CA ASN A 252 -15.49 14.88 11.69
C ASN A 252 -14.05 14.57 12.13
N THR A 253 -13.55 13.37 11.76
CA THR A 253 -12.21 12.87 12.12
C THR A 253 -11.32 12.73 10.92
N ALA A 254 -10.00 12.58 11.16
CA ALA A 254 -9.02 12.32 10.11
C ALA A 254 -9.35 11.02 9.38
N THR A 255 -9.64 11.11 8.07
CA THR A 255 -10.11 9.99 7.24
C THR A 255 -9.16 8.79 7.28
N GLY A 256 -7.84 9.05 7.19
CA GLY A 256 -6.84 8.00 7.23
C GLY A 256 -6.86 7.21 8.53
N ALA A 257 -6.87 7.89 9.67
CA ALA A 257 -6.90 7.26 10.98
C ALA A 257 -8.18 6.44 11.19
N THR A 258 -9.32 6.95 10.73
CA THR A 258 -10.61 6.25 10.85
C THR A 258 -10.63 4.96 10.02
N ILE A 259 -10.09 4.98 8.80
CA ILE A 259 -9.95 3.78 7.96
C ILE A 259 -9.07 2.73 8.66
N VAL A 260 -7.95 3.14 9.27
CA VAL A 260 -7.07 2.24 10.04
C VAL A 260 -7.80 1.59 11.20
N LEU A 261 -8.56 2.37 11.99
CA LEU A 261 -9.32 1.86 13.13
C LEU A 261 -10.38 0.86 12.70
N VAL A 262 -11.12 1.13 11.63
CA VAL A 262 -12.10 0.19 11.06
C VAL A 262 -11.41 -1.09 10.59
N ALA A 263 -10.27 -0.98 9.90
CA ALA A 263 -9.51 -2.14 9.44
C ALA A 263 -8.96 -2.98 10.61
N MET A 264 -8.52 -2.34 11.69
CA MET A 264 -8.09 -3.02 12.91
C MET A 264 -9.26 -3.72 13.59
N GLY A 265 -10.43 -3.09 13.66
CA GLY A 265 -11.66 -3.71 14.16
C GLY A 265 -12.02 -4.97 13.38
N CYS A 266 -11.96 -4.94 12.05
CA CYS A 266 -12.18 -6.10 11.19
C CYS A 266 -11.14 -7.21 11.45
N PHE A 267 -9.87 -6.85 11.61
CA PHE A 267 -8.82 -7.83 11.95
C PHE A 267 -9.10 -8.52 13.30
N LEU A 268 -9.43 -7.77 14.34
CA LEU A 268 -9.75 -8.32 15.65
C LEU A 268 -11.01 -9.21 15.63
N ALA A 269 -12.04 -8.81 14.87
CA ALA A 269 -13.24 -9.59 14.69
C ALA A 269 -12.94 -10.95 14.02
N THR A 270 -12.13 -10.95 12.94
CA THR A 270 -11.74 -12.20 12.25
C THR A 270 -10.85 -13.08 13.13
N LEU A 271 -10.01 -12.49 13.97
CA LEU A 271 -9.18 -13.21 14.94
C LEU A 271 -10.05 -13.90 16.01
N GLY A 272 -11.10 -13.21 16.50
CA GLY A 272 -12.08 -13.78 17.42
C GLY A 272 -12.82 -14.99 16.82
N VAL A 273 -13.23 -14.90 15.57
CA VAL A 273 -13.88 -16.01 14.84
C VAL A 273 -12.93 -17.22 14.73
N LYS A 274 -11.65 -16.97 14.40
CA LYS A 274 -10.63 -18.02 14.34
C LYS A 274 -10.43 -18.70 15.70
N GLY A 275 -10.32 -17.92 16.78
CA GLY A 275 -10.16 -18.45 18.14
C GLY A 275 -11.38 -19.27 18.61
N TRP A 276 -12.57 -18.83 18.23
CA TRP A 276 -13.79 -19.58 18.56
C TRP A 276 -13.88 -20.91 17.82
N LYS A 277 -13.58 -20.95 16.52
CA LYS A 277 -13.52 -22.19 15.72
C LYS A 277 -12.48 -23.18 16.26
N ALA A 278 -11.32 -22.70 16.73
CA ALA A 278 -10.27 -23.53 17.30
C ALA A 278 -10.66 -24.15 18.67
N LYS A 279 -11.65 -23.59 19.37
CA LYS A 279 -12.16 -24.15 20.64
C LYS A 279 -13.37 -25.08 20.45
N ALA A 280 -14.03 -24.99 19.30
CA ALA A 280 -15.25 -25.74 18.98
C ALA A 280 -14.99 -27.04 18.18
N GLY A 281 -13.76 -27.24 17.65
CA GLY A 281 -13.32 -28.45 16.96
C GLY A 281 -12.13 -29.10 17.66
#